data_aef3348254c76be64139e5ef74c7c4c2
#
_entry.id   aef3348254c76be64139e5ef74c7c4c2
#
_cell.length_a   1.000
_cell.length_b   1.000
_cell.length_c   1.000
_cell.angle_alpha   90.00
_cell.angle_beta   90.00
_cell.angle_gamma   90.00
#
_symmetry.space_group_name_H-M   'P 1'
#
loop_
_entity.id
_entity.type
_entity.pdbx_description
1 polymer ?
#
loop_
_entity_poly.entity_id
_entity_poly.type
_entity_poly.pdbx_seq_one_letter_code
_entity_poly.pdbx_strand_id
1 'polypeptide(L)'
;MKAEITINSEGGVHGKSNFSLTGWQYDMYLSLDGLSNKEASEALKSRFSELNYETANINNFKNNRNDALLSFDFDYQAKNYSKKIGQDLLFRAIPFNELTSINNIEERKLPFENAFAYADDYEIIYNIPAGYKISEMPQSQSISSAYGNYSLKAITNDKNQIIIKRQITINRGSYPKEQFADYLAFRKKNCQCRQF
;
A
#
# COMPACT_ATOMS: atom_id res chain seq x y z
N MET A 1 -2.82 7.27 4.48
CA MET A 1 -1.57 6.80 5.10
C MET A 1 -0.41 7.65 4.62
N LYS A 2 0.52 8.00 5.53
CA LYS A 2 1.79 8.65 5.18
C LYS A 2 2.94 7.83 5.73
N ALA A 3 4.01 7.69 4.97
CA ALA A 3 5.20 6.94 5.39
C ALA A 3 6.49 7.64 5.00
N GLU A 4 7.49 7.52 5.85
CA GLU A 4 8.88 7.86 5.56
C GLU A 4 9.74 6.60 5.76
N ILE A 5 10.48 6.22 4.73
CA ILE A 5 11.23 4.96 4.67
C ILE A 5 12.67 5.29 4.30
N THR A 6 13.59 4.94 5.17
CA THR A 6 15.03 5.08 4.93
C THR A 6 15.61 3.74 4.52
N ILE A 7 16.19 3.68 3.32
CA ILE A 7 16.86 2.50 2.78
C ILE A 7 18.36 2.60 3.12
N ASN A 8 18.96 1.51 3.59
CA ASN A 8 20.39 1.42 3.81
C ASN A 8 21.10 0.76 2.60
N SER A 9 22.43 0.84 2.54
CA SER A 9 23.27 0.29 1.45
C SER A 9 23.20 -1.23 1.31
N GLU A 10 22.72 -1.93 2.33
CA GLU A 10 22.55 -3.39 2.33
C GLU A 10 21.14 -3.82 1.85
N GLY A 11 20.26 -2.86 1.56
CA GLY A 11 18.90 -3.12 1.12
C GLY A 11 17.89 -3.29 2.23
N GLY A 12 18.28 -3.10 3.48
CA GLY A 12 17.36 -3.04 4.61
C GLY A 12 16.69 -1.67 4.70
N VAL A 13 15.60 -1.60 5.45
CA VAL A 13 14.86 -0.35 5.70
C VAL A 13 14.51 -0.16 7.16
N HIS A 14 14.43 1.11 7.54
CA HIS A 14 13.72 1.59 8.70
C HIS A 14 12.61 2.53 8.23
N GLY A 15 11.38 2.23 8.60
CA GLY A 15 10.21 2.98 8.16
C GLY A 15 9.36 3.46 9.32
N LYS A 16 8.82 4.65 9.16
CA LYS A 16 7.80 5.24 10.04
C LYS A 16 6.57 5.56 9.21
N SER A 17 5.42 5.07 9.64
CA SER A 17 4.18 5.27 8.91
C SER A 17 3.07 5.72 9.87
N ASN A 18 2.25 6.65 9.41
CA ASN A 18 1.07 7.11 10.13
C ASN A 18 -0.17 6.66 9.38
N PHE A 19 -1.02 5.91 10.05
CA PHE A 19 -2.29 5.43 9.53
C PHE A 19 -3.44 6.26 10.11
N SER A 20 -4.39 6.60 9.24
CA SER A 20 -5.67 7.20 9.61
C SER A 20 -6.73 6.49 8.77
N LEU A 21 -7.63 5.77 9.41
CA LEU A 21 -8.51 4.78 8.82
C LEU A 21 -9.95 5.12 9.17
N THR A 22 -10.81 5.17 8.15
CA THR A 22 -12.23 5.49 8.28
C THR A 22 -13.07 4.52 7.44
N GLY A 23 -14.38 4.48 7.65
CA GLY A 23 -15.30 3.66 6.88
C GLY A 23 -14.91 2.19 6.87
N TRP A 24 -14.83 1.56 5.70
CA TRP A 24 -14.49 0.14 5.56
C TRP A 24 -13.13 -0.21 6.19
N GLN A 25 -12.12 0.65 6.04
CA GLN A 25 -10.80 0.42 6.64
C GLN A 25 -10.86 0.48 8.18
N TYR A 26 -11.70 1.34 8.77
CA TYR A 26 -11.90 1.35 10.21
C TYR A 26 -12.34 -0.03 10.71
N ASP A 27 -13.35 -0.64 10.10
CA ASP A 27 -13.86 -1.95 10.49
C ASP A 27 -12.80 -3.05 10.33
N MET A 28 -12.03 -3.00 9.24
CA MET A 28 -10.98 -3.98 8.95
C MET A 28 -9.85 -3.98 9.99
N TYR A 29 -9.56 -2.83 10.60
CA TYR A 29 -8.47 -2.67 11.57
C TYR A 29 -8.97 -2.61 13.02
N LEU A 30 -10.28 -2.65 13.24
CA LEU A 30 -10.88 -2.58 14.58
C LEU A 30 -10.40 -3.72 15.50
N SER A 31 -10.05 -4.86 14.93
CA SER A 31 -9.49 -6.00 15.68
C SER A 31 -8.15 -5.73 16.36
N LEU A 32 -7.48 -4.62 16.03
CA LEU A 32 -6.25 -4.19 16.72
C LEU A 32 -6.54 -3.50 18.05
N ASP A 33 -7.79 -3.03 18.27
CA ASP A 33 -8.18 -2.32 19.49
C ASP A 33 -8.09 -3.26 20.70
N GLY A 34 -7.33 -2.87 21.71
CA GLY A 34 -7.12 -3.64 22.93
C GLY A 34 -6.02 -4.72 22.85
N LEU A 35 -5.37 -4.91 21.70
CA LEU A 35 -4.22 -5.81 21.62
C LEU A 35 -2.96 -5.17 22.24
N SER A 36 -2.09 -6.01 22.77
CA SER A 36 -0.72 -5.59 23.10
C SER A 36 0.04 -5.21 21.84
N ASN A 37 1.11 -4.41 21.98
CA ASN A 37 1.95 -4.01 20.85
C ASN A 37 2.48 -5.21 20.03
N LYS A 38 2.87 -6.29 20.73
CA LYS A 38 3.35 -7.51 20.10
C LYS A 38 2.25 -8.20 19.28
N GLU A 39 1.06 -8.38 19.84
CA GLU A 39 -0.07 -9.02 19.15
C GLU A 39 -0.53 -8.21 17.95
N ALA A 40 -0.64 -6.89 18.11
CA ALA A 40 -1.00 -5.99 17.02
C ALA A 40 0.06 -5.98 15.90
N SER A 41 1.36 -6.00 16.25
CA SER A 41 2.44 -6.14 15.27
C SER A 41 2.35 -7.46 14.51
N GLU A 42 2.13 -8.59 15.18
CA GLU A 42 1.97 -9.88 14.52
C GLU A 42 0.72 -9.93 13.63
N ALA A 43 -0.39 -9.32 14.05
CA ALA A 43 -1.60 -9.22 13.23
C ALA A 43 -1.37 -8.41 11.93
N LEU A 44 -0.54 -7.37 11.99
CA LEU A 44 -0.20 -6.57 10.80
C LEU A 44 0.77 -7.28 9.85
N LYS A 45 1.53 -8.30 10.27
CA LYS A 45 2.44 -9.06 9.39
C LYS A 45 1.72 -9.69 8.21
N SER A 46 0.53 -10.23 8.43
CA SER A 46 -0.26 -10.84 7.36
C SER A 46 -0.78 -9.80 6.35
N ARG A 47 -1.11 -8.60 6.82
CA ARG A 47 -1.57 -7.50 5.97
C ARG A 47 -0.43 -6.88 5.17
N PHE A 48 0.71 -6.68 5.81
CA PHE A 48 1.91 -6.07 5.22
C PHE A 48 2.96 -7.12 4.86
N SER A 49 2.52 -8.27 4.36
CA SER A 49 3.40 -9.42 4.04
C SER A 49 4.53 -9.07 3.08
N GLU A 50 4.33 -8.10 2.19
CA GLU A 50 5.35 -7.65 1.24
C GLU A 50 6.48 -6.84 1.91
N LEU A 51 6.21 -6.26 3.08
CA LEU A 51 7.20 -5.51 3.85
C LEU A 51 8.20 -6.43 4.58
N ASN A 52 7.74 -7.62 4.99
CA ASN A 52 8.53 -8.67 5.63
C ASN A 52 9.44 -8.14 6.77
N TYR A 53 8.87 -7.33 7.67
CA TYR A 53 9.63 -6.76 8.78
C TYR A 53 9.96 -7.77 9.88
N GLU A 54 11.12 -7.60 10.51
CA GLU A 54 11.54 -8.39 11.68
C GLU A 54 11.04 -7.81 12.99
N THR A 55 11.10 -6.48 13.09
CA THR A 55 10.66 -5.75 14.28
C THR A 55 9.68 -4.66 13.90
N ALA A 56 8.66 -4.49 14.71
CA ALA A 56 7.75 -3.38 14.57
C ALA A 56 7.15 -2.96 15.92
N ASN A 57 6.80 -1.67 16.01
CA ASN A 57 6.09 -1.09 17.13
C ASN A 57 4.90 -0.28 16.63
N ILE A 58 3.78 -0.43 17.32
CA ILE A 58 2.59 0.38 17.11
C ILE A 58 2.52 1.39 18.24
N ASN A 59 2.53 2.67 17.88
CA ASN A 59 2.51 3.77 18.82
C ASN A 59 1.29 4.65 18.57
N ASN A 60 0.92 5.48 19.55
CA ASN A 60 -0.13 6.47 19.41
C ASN A 60 -1.46 5.91 18.90
N PHE A 61 -1.77 4.65 19.26
CA PHE A 61 -3.02 4.02 18.86
C PHE A 61 -4.22 4.75 19.48
N LYS A 62 -5.16 5.16 18.63
CA LYS A 62 -6.39 5.85 19.02
C LYS A 62 -7.57 5.29 18.26
N ASN A 63 -8.62 4.95 18.98
CA ASN A 63 -9.90 4.55 18.43
C ASN A 63 -10.99 5.55 18.84
N ASN A 64 -11.35 6.44 17.93
CA ASN A 64 -12.51 7.31 18.10
C ASN A 64 -13.76 6.62 17.52
N ARG A 65 -14.47 5.90 18.37
CA ARG A 65 -15.66 5.13 17.98
C ARG A 65 -16.83 6.01 17.52
N ASN A 66 -16.92 7.25 18.00
CA ASN A 66 -18.00 8.16 17.62
C ASN A 66 -17.88 8.59 16.15
N ASP A 67 -16.66 8.80 15.69
CA ASP A 67 -16.37 9.23 14.32
C ASP A 67 -15.97 8.05 13.41
N ALA A 68 -15.97 6.81 13.92
CA ALA A 68 -15.43 5.63 13.23
C ALA A 68 -14.04 5.91 12.63
N LEU A 69 -13.16 6.52 13.45
CA LEU A 69 -11.79 6.89 13.08
C LEU A 69 -10.79 6.13 13.95
N LEU A 70 -9.94 5.34 13.32
CA LEU A 70 -8.82 4.65 13.95
C LEU A 70 -7.52 5.22 13.41
N SER A 71 -6.56 5.51 14.29
CA SER A 71 -5.24 5.99 13.87
C SER A 71 -4.15 5.35 14.72
N PHE A 72 -2.98 5.16 14.11
CA PHE A 72 -1.78 4.69 14.79
C PHE A 72 -0.53 5.03 13.99
N ASP A 73 0.59 5.06 14.70
CA ASP A 73 1.92 5.11 14.11
C ASP A 73 2.50 3.70 14.08
N PHE A 74 3.16 3.36 12.98
CA PHE A 74 3.80 2.07 12.75
C PHE A 74 5.27 2.30 12.42
N ASP A 75 6.15 1.89 13.36
CA ASP A 75 7.60 2.00 13.27
C ASP A 75 8.18 0.60 13.08
N TYR A 76 8.98 0.38 12.03
CA TYR A 76 9.39 -0.98 11.65
C TYR A 76 10.78 -1.03 11.04
N GLN A 77 11.38 -2.23 11.09
CA GLN A 77 12.64 -2.55 10.43
C GLN A 77 12.50 -3.84 9.62
N ALA A 78 12.99 -3.81 8.38
CA ALA A 78 13.05 -4.98 7.50
C ALA A 78 14.44 -5.06 6.85
N LYS A 79 15.14 -6.19 7.01
CA LYS A 79 16.51 -6.38 6.49
C LYS A 79 16.55 -6.62 4.99
N ASN A 80 15.57 -7.32 4.46
CA ASN A 80 15.56 -7.80 3.07
C ASN A 80 14.43 -7.13 2.26
N TYR A 81 14.23 -5.82 2.44
CA TYR A 81 13.21 -5.09 1.70
C TYR A 81 13.60 -4.85 0.24
N SER A 82 14.84 -4.46 0.02
CA SER A 82 15.39 -4.25 -1.32
C SER A 82 16.20 -5.47 -1.76
N LYS A 83 16.12 -5.79 -3.06
CA LYS A 83 16.96 -6.81 -3.69
C LYS A 83 18.18 -6.13 -4.28
N LYS A 84 19.38 -6.53 -3.84
CA LYS A 84 20.64 -6.06 -4.41
C LYS A 84 20.99 -6.89 -5.64
N ILE A 85 21.22 -6.22 -6.78
CA ILE A 85 21.63 -6.82 -8.05
C ILE A 85 22.87 -6.07 -8.53
N GLY A 86 24.03 -6.67 -8.31
CA GLY A 86 25.30 -5.97 -8.55
C GLY A 86 25.45 -4.76 -7.62
N GLN A 87 25.43 -3.56 -8.19
CA GLN A 87 25.49 -2.30 -7.43
C GLN A 87 24.12 -1.63 -7.27
N ASP A 88 23.07 -2.19 -7.86
CA ASP A 88 21.74 -1.63 -7.84
C ASP A 88 20.89 -2.16 -6.68
N LEU A 89 19.99 -1.32 -6.18
CA LEU A 89 18.97 -1.70 -5.19
C LEU A 89 17.60 -1.63 -5.84
N LEU A 90 16.93 -2.78 -5.94
CA LEU A 90 15.57 -2.91 -6.44
C LEU A 90 14.61 -3.05 -5.27
N PHE A 91 13.58 -2.22 -5.18
CA PHE A 91 12.60 -2.28 -4.11
C PHE A 91 11.18 -1.98 -4.59
N ARG A 92 10.20 -2.29 -3.76
CA ARG A 92 8.79 -2.06 -4.05
C ARG A 92 8.38 -0.66 -3.66
N ALA A 93 7.76 0.07 -4.59
CA ALA A 93 7.33 1.45 -4.33
C ALA A 93 6.15 1.56 -3.35
N ILE A 94 5.33 0.51 -3.20
CA ILE A 94 4.13 0.52 -2.34
C ILE A 94 4.12 -0.73 -1.45
N PRO A 95 4.75 -0.68 -0.27
CA PRO A 95 4.89 -1.82 0.63
C PRO A 95 3.58 -2.19 1.36
N PHE A 96 2.64 -1.25 1.47
CA PHE A 96 1.37 -1.41 2.18
C PHE A 96 0.19 -1.70 1.24
N ASN A 97 0.45 -2.36 0.12
CA ASN A 97 -0.61 -2.63 -0.85
C ASN A 97 -1.45 -3.84 -0.42
N GLU A 98 -2.65 -3.60 0.07
CA GLU A 98 -3.63 -4.62 0.43
C GLU A 98 -4.47 -5.11 -0.77
N LEU A 99 -4.28 -4.54 -1.95
CA LEU A 99 -4.99 -4.98 -3.14
C LEU A 99 -4.48 -6.33 -3.60
N THR A 100 -5.27 -7.36 -3.38
CA THR A 100 -4.99 -8.70 -3.88
C THR A 100 -5.30 -8.80 -5.37
N SER A 101 -4.55 -9.65 -6.07
CA SER A 101 -4.89 -10.04 -7.44
C SER A 101 -6.20 -10.83 -7.43
N ILE A 102 -7.07 -10.54 -8.37
CA ILE A 102 -8.28 -11.33 -8.61
C ILE A 102 -7.95 -12.36 -9.67
N ASN A 103 -8.30 -13.64 -9.39
CA ASN A 103 -8.12 -14.70 -10.37
C ASN A 103 -9.01 -14.46 -11.59
N ASN A 104 -8.45 -14.68 -12.77
CA ASN A 104 -9.24 -14.67 -13.99
C ASN A 104 -10.14 -15.91 -13.98
N ILE A 105 -11.44 -15.69 -14.00
CA ILE A 105 -12.43 -16.73 -14.23
C ILE A 105 -12.83 -16.59 -15.70
N GLU A 106 -12.31 -17.48 -16.55
CA GLU A 106 -12.49 -17.41 -18.00
C GLU A 106 -13.96 -17.46 -18.44
N GLU A 107 -14.80 -18.15 -17.67
CA GLU A 107 -16.25 -18.24 -17.94
C GLU A 107 -17.08 -17.81 -16.71
N ARG A 108 -17.12 -16.50 -16.45
CA ARG A 108 -18.02 -16.00 -15.42
C ARG A 108 -19.47 -16.10 -15.86
N LYS A 109 -20.29 -16.80 -15.05
CA LYS A 109 -21.73 -17.02 -15.36
C LYS A 109 -22.65 -16.01 -14.66
N LEU A 110 -22.18 -15.40 -13.58
CA LEU A 110 -23.00 -14.51 -12.72
C LEU A 110 -22.45 -13.07 -12.72
N PRO A 111 -23.29 -12.08 -12.49
CA PRO A 111 -22.86 -10.71 -12.18
C PRO A 111 -21.84 -10.68 -11.04
N PHE A 112 -21.11 -9.59 -10.91
CA PHE A 112 -20.17 -9.36 -9.81
C PHE A 112 -20.47 -8.05 -9.10
N GLU A 113 -19.98 -7.94 -7.88
CA GLU A 113 -20.31 -6.83 -7.00
C GLU A 113 -19.06 -6.33 -6.28
N ASN A 114 -18.95 -5.00 -6.20
CA ASN A 114 -18.16 -4.33 -5.19
C ASN A 114 -19.11 -3.92 -4.06
N ALA A 115 -19.13 -4.70 -2.99
CA ALA A 115 -20.07 -4.50 -1.88
C ALA A 115 -19.84 -3.18 -1.13
N PHE A 116 -18.58 -2.69 -1.11
CA PHE A 116 -18.18 -1.50 -0.37
C PHE A 116 -17.42 -0.53 -1.27
N ALA A 117 -17.78 0.76 -1.15
CA ALA A 117 -16.95 1.83 -1.67
C ALA A 117 -15.84 2.14 -0.67
N TYR A 118 -14.63 2.41 -1.16
CA TYR A 118 -13.53 2.89 -0.32
C TYR A 118 -12.56 3.76 -1.10
N ALA A 119 -11.76 4.51 -0.37
CA ALA A 119 -10.67 5.31 -0.93
C ALA A 119 -9.41 5.13 -0.09
N ASP A 120 -8.28 4.90 -0.77
CA ASP A 120 -6.96 4.89 -0.17
C ASP A 120 -6.13 6.04 -0.72
N ASP A 121 -5.44 6.74 0.17
CA ASP A 121 -4.53 7.83 -0.15
C ASP A 121 -3.19 7.56 0.55
N TYR A 122 -2.13 7.41 -0.25
CA TYR A 122 -0.79 7.10 0.21
C TYR A 122 0.19 8.19 -0.20
N GLU A 123 0.97 8.65 0.75
CA GLU A 123 2.16 9.46 0.51
C GLU A 123 3.37 8.76 1.15
N ILE A 124 4.31 8.32 0.34
CA ILE A 124 5.48 7.57 0.78
C ILE A 124 6.73 8.32 0.34
N ILE A 125 7.60 8.64 1.28
CA ILE A 125 8.89 9.30 1.04
C ILE A 125 9.99 8.26 1.29
N TYR A 126 10.78 7.96 0.27
CA TYR A 126 11.96 7.12 0.36
C TYR A 126 13.21 7.98 0.46
N ASN A 127 13.97 7.82 1.55
CA ASN A 127 15.31 8.36 1.70
C ASN A 127 16.31 7.37 1.08
N ILE A 128 16.95 7.74 -0.02
CA ILE A 128 17.89 6.89 -0.74
C ILE A 128 19.26 6.97 -0.08
N PRO A 129 20.00 5.85 0.11
CA PRO A 129 21.27 5.86 0.79
C PRO A 129 22.33 6.68 0.04
N ALA A 130 23.28 7.25 0.80
CA ALA A 130 24.37 8.01 0.22
C ALA A 130 25.19 7.15 -0.77
N GLY A 131 25.59 7.75 -1.89
CA GLY A 131 26.32 7.06 -2.96
C GLY A 131 25.44 6.40 -4.02
N TYR A 132 24.14 6.27 -3.79
CA TYR A 132 23.18 5.78 -4.79
C TYR A 132 22.53 6.92 -5.56
N LYS A 133 22.25 6.68 -6.83
CA LYS A 133 21.46 7.56 -7.70
C LYS A 133 20.20 6.86 -8.13
N ILE A 134 19.13 7.62 -8.30
CA ILE A 134 17.86 7.11 -8.79
C ILE A 134 17.98 6.95 -10.31
N SER A 135 17.95 5.70 -10.79
CA SER A 135 18.03 5.36 -12.21
C SER A 135 16.67 5.14 -12.85
N GLU A 136 15.76 4.53 -12.11
CA GLU A 136 14.40 4.22 -12.59
C GLU A 136 13.36 4.64 -11.56
N MET A 137 12.20 4.99 -12.04
CA MET A 137 11.04 5.35 -11.22
C MET A 137 9.74 4.84 -11.84
N PRO A 138 8.69 4.64 -11.00
CA PRO A 138 7.37 4.32 -11.51
C PRO A 138 6.89 5.37 -12.50
N GLN A 139 6.32 4.94 -13.60
CA GLN A 139 5.63 5.84 -14.50
C GLN A 139 4.38 6.40 -13.82
N SER A 140 4.23 7.71 -13.85
CA SER A 140 3.00 8.35 -13.40
C SER A 140 1.84 7.91 -14.28
N GLN A 141 0.71 7.57 -13.67
CA GLN A 141 -0.47 7.11 -14.39
C GLN A 141 -1.75 7.58 -13.72
N SER A 142 -2.79 7.74 -14.53
CA SER A 142 -4.14 8.04 -14.05
C SER A 142 -5.14 7.21 -14.84
N ILE A 143 -6.06 6.58 -14.16
CA ILE A 143 -7.08 5.70 -14.74
C ILE A 143 -8.41 6.08 -14.13
N SER A 144 -9.42 6.29 -14.97
CA SER A 144 -10.80 6.47 -14.55
C SER A 144 -11.67 5.41 -15.21
N SER A 145 -12.58 4.82 -14.46
CA SER A 145 -13.50 3.78 -14.92
C SER A 145 -14.81 3.80 -14.13
N ALA A 146 -15.79 3.03 -14.59
CA ALA A 146 -17.03 2.82 -13.83
C ALA A 146 -16.76 2.19 -12.43
N TYR A 147 -15.66 1.47 -12.28
CA TYR A 147 -15.31 0.74 -11.05
C TYR A 147 -14.58 1.58 -10.02
N GLY A 148 -14.09 2.76 -10.41
CA GLY A 148 -13.33 3.66 -9.56
C GLY A 148 -12.23 4.41 -10.32
N ASN A 149 -11.36 5.06 -9.55
CA ASN A 149 -10.25 5.83 -10.06
C ASN A 149 -8.94 5.37 -9.43
N TYR A 150 -7.85 5.50 -10.17
CA TYR A 150 -6.51 5.25 -9.70
C TYR A 150 -5.57 6.33 -10.20
N SER A 151 -4.71 6.82 -9.33
CA SER A 151 -3.58 7.66 -9.74
C SER A 151 -2.31 7.27 -8.99
N LEU A 152 -1.20 7.32 -9.71
CA LEU A 152 0.14 7.17 -9.17
C LEU A 152 1.00 8.31 -9.71
N LYS A 153 1.71 8.98 -8.82
CA LYS A 153 2.70 9.99 -9.16
C LYS A 153 3.99 9.71 -8.39
N ALA A 154 5.09 9.61 -9.10
CA ALA A 154 6.42 9.48 -8.54
C ALA A 154 7.27 10.68 -8.94
N ILE A 155 7.91 11.32 -7.97
CA ILE A 155 8.79 12.47 -8.19
C ILE A 155 10.04 12.33 -7.32
N THR A 156 11.12 12.98 -7.73
CA THR A 156 12.33 13.14 -6.94
C THR A 156 12.50 14.58 -6.48
N ASN A 157 13.31 14.79 -5.46
CA ASN A 157 13.69 16.11 -4.99
C ASN A 157 15.22 16.23 -4.80
N ASP A 158 15.69 17.43 -4.49
CA ASP A 158 17.12 17.74 -4.30
C ASP A 158 17.75 17.06 -3.07
N LYS A 159 16.95 16.43 -2.22
CA LYS A 159 17.41 15.70 -1.04
C LYS A 159 17.69 14.22 -1.31
N ASN A 160 17.78 13.80 -2.58
CA ASN A 160 17.90 12.41 -2.98
C ASN A 160 16.78 11.52 -2.43
N GLN A 161 15.53 12.02 -2.49
CA GLN A 161 14.34 11.30 -2.06
C GLN A 161 13.45 10.97 -3.25
N ILE A 162 12.76 9.83 -3.17
CA ILE A 162 11.63 9.49 -4.04
C ILE A 162 10.34 9.71 -3.25
N ILE A 163 9.43 10.49 -3.81
CA ILE A 163 8.11 10.75 -3.23
C ILE A 163 7.07 10.07 -4.12
N ILE A 164 6.38 9.10 -3.55
CA ILE A 164 5.29 8.36 -4.19
C ILE A 164 3.96 8.87 -3.62
N LYS A 165 3.08 9.34 -4.51
CA LYS A 165 1.69 9.63 -4.17
C LYS A 165 0.80 8.68 -4.95
N ARG A 166 -0.03 7.93 -4.22
CA ARG A 166 -0.99 6.99 -4.81
C ARG A 166 -2.36 7.24 -4.24
N GLN A 167 -3.34 7.33 -5.11
CA GLN A 167 -4.74 7.41 -4.74
C GLN A 167 -5.50 6.32 -5.47
N ILE A 168 -6.41 5.67 -4.78
CA ILE A 168 -7.34 4.72 -5.36
C ILE A 168 -8.72 4.93 -4.74
N THR A 169 -9.73 4.94 -5.58
CA THR A 169 -11.12 4.84 -5.16
C THR A 169 -11.74 3.61 -5.82
N ILE A 170 -12.54 2.88 -5.07
CA ILE A 170 -13.36 1.78 -5.58
C ILE A 170 -14.82 2.17 -5.38
N ASN A 171 -15.59 2.13 -6.45
CA ASN A 171 -17.01 2.42 -6.42
C ASN A 171 -17.78 1.17 -5.96
N ARG A 172 -18.76 1.36 -5.06
CA ARG A 172 -19.78 0.34 -4.80
C ARG A 172 -20.64 0.17 -6.04
N GLY A 173 -20.98 -1.07 -6.38
CA GLY A 173 -21.89 -1.35 -7.48
C GLY A 173 -21.99 -2.82 -7.82
N SER A 174 -23.08 -3.17 -8.50
CA SER A 174 -23.29 -4.47 -9.12
C SER A 174 -23.12 -4.32 -10.63
N TYR A 175 -22.36 -5.21 -11.24
CA TYR A 175 -21.94 -5.13 -12.64
C TYR A 175 -22.28 -6.44 -13.38
N PRO A 176 -22.73 -6.37 -14.62
CA PRO A 176 -22.99 -7.56 -15.42
C PRO A 176 -21.69 -8.33 -15.68
N LYS A 177 -21.81 -9.64 -15.87
CA LYS A 177 -20.67 -10.54 -16.08
C LYS A 177 -19.79 -10.16 -17.26
N GLU A 178 -20.36 -9.57 -18.30
CA GLU A 178 -19.69 -9.13 -19.52
C GLU A 178 -18.64 -8.04 -19.25
N GLN A 179 -18.79 -7.27 -18.18
CA GLN A 179 -17.86 -6.23 -17.76
C GLN A 179 -16.70 -6.75 -16.90
N PHE A 180 -16.68 -8.05 -16.59
CA PHE A 180 -15.65 -8.59 -15.68
C PHE A 180 -14.23 -8.48 -16.23
N ALA A 181 -14.04 -8.63 -17.55
CA ALA A 181 -12.74 -8.47 -18.19
C ALA A 181 -12.19 -7.03 -18.03
N ASP A 182 -13.05 -6.02 -18.19
CA ASP A 182 -12.68 -4.62 -18.01
C ASP A 182 -12.36 -4.31 -16.54
N TYR A 183 -13.13 -4.88 -15.62
CA TYR A 183 -12.87 -4.79 -14.18
C TYR A 183 -11.52 -5.41 -13.81
N LEU A 184 -11.20 -6.59 -14.34
CA LEU A 184 -9.90 -7.23 -14.15
C LEU A 184 -8.76 -6.39 -14.71
N ALA A 185 -8.95 -5.77 -15.88
CA ALA A 185 -7.96 -4.87 -16.49
C ALA A 185 -7.70 -3.65 -15.58
N PHE A 186 -8.76 -3.05 -15.04
CA PHE A 186 -8.66 -1.97 -14.06
C PHE A 186 -7.90 -2.43 -12.81
N ARG A 187 -8.24 -3.58 -12.23
CA ARG A 187 -7.58 -4.12 -11.03
C ARG A 187 -6.11 -4.48 -11.27
N LYS A 188 -5.78 -5.07 -12.42
CA LYS A 188 -4.40 -5.40 -12.79
C LYS A 188 -3.51 -4.16 -12.88
N LYS A 189 -3.97 -3.10 -13.52
CA LYS A 189 -3.22 -1.84 -13.61
C LYS A 189 -2.93 -1.24 -12.24
N ASN A 190 -3.88 -1.35 -11.29
CA ASN A 190 -3.70 -0.87 -9.93
C ASN A 190 -2.70 -1.73 -9.11
N CYS A 191 -2.49 -2.98 -9.52
CA CYS A 191 -1.55 -3.91 -8.88
C CYS A 191 -0.14 -3.89 -9.49
N GLN A 192 0.04 -3.43 -10.72
CA GLN A 192 1.31 -3.53 -11.47
C GLN A 192 2.42 -2.57 -10.99
N CYS A 193 2.13 -1.57 -10.15
CA CYS A 193 3.12 -0.62 -9.65
C CYS A 193 3.95 -1.19 -8.47
N ARG A 194 4.48 -2.42 -8.62
CA ARG A 194 5.06 -3.15 -7.49
C ARG A 194 6.59 -3.19 -7.43
N GLN A 195 7.33 -2.91 -8.53
CA GLN A 195 8.79 -3.09 -8.56
C GLN A 195 9.49 -1.94 -9.30
N PHE A 196 10.55 -1.47 -8.73
CA PHE A 196 11.57 -0.58 -9.28
C PHE A 196 12.92 -1.01 -8.77
#